data_481da6b5d61390480d79d649a91b2147
#
_entry.id   481da6b5d61390480d79d649a91b2147
#
_cell.length_a   1.000
_cell.length_b   1.000
_cell.length_c   1.000
_cell.angle_alpha   90.00
_cell.angle_beta   90.00
_cell.angle_gamma   90.00
#
_symmetry.space_group_name_H-M   'P 1'
#
loop_
_entity.id
_entity.type
_entity.pdbx_description
1 polymer ?
#
loop_
_entity_poly.entity_id
_entity_poly.type
_entity_poly.pdbx_seq_one_letter_code
_entity_poly.pdbx_strand_id
1 'polypeptide(L)'
;LCISRPKSRLSWGIEFPFDPEFVTYVWFDALINYISFAGYLAEPDSGLPEFSKLWPADCEVIGKDILVPAHGVYWPAMLHAMGFSDEEMPTLLVHGWWNINGEKMSKSIGNVVDPNLLAEQFGPEPVRYYLVRDITTGKDANFDADRLVMLYNTELANDLGNLCNRSINMTRRYCDSVISGAEAYDDEASKALRSTMDQAVTLFSKYMDDNMASDALAALNAQVSACNAYIEQQQPWQLAK
;
A
#
# COMPACT_ATOMS: atom_id res chain seq x y z
N LEU A 1 -32.67 0.95 2.03
CA LEU A 1 -31.65 0.08 1.46
C LEU A 1 -32.18 -0.44 0.13
N CYS A 2 -31.51 -0.18 -0.98
CA CYS A 2 -31.99 -0.61 -2.28
C CYS A 2 -31.22 -1.85 -2.72
N ILE A 3 -31.83 -3.03 -2.58
CA ILE A 3 -31.24 -4.32 -3.00
C ILE A 3 -31.80 -4.79 -4.35
N SER A 4 -32.75 -4.09 -4.92
CA SER A 4 -33.43 -4.48 -6.15
C SER A 4 -33.60 -3.32 -7.13
N ARG A 5 -33.88 -3.67 -8.39
CA ARG A 5 -34.30 -2.76 -9.48
C ARG A 5 -35.51 -3.35 -10.21
N PRO A 6 -36.53 -2.54 -10.51
CA PRO A 6 -37.63 -3.00 -11.37
C PRO A 6 -37.12 -3.36 -12.77
N LYS A 7 -37.56 -4.46 -13.32
CA LYS A 7 -37.24 -4.87 -14.71
C LYS A 7 -37.58 -3.81 -15.74
N SER A 8 -38.56 -2.97 -15.47
CA SER A 8 -38.94 -1.84 -16.34
C SER A 8 -37.82 -0.81 -16.48
N ARG A 9 -36.87 -0.75 -15.51
CA ARG A 9 -35.68 0.13 -15.53
C ARG A 9 -34.41 -0.61 -15.91
N LEU A 10 -34.32 -1.90 -15.61
CA LEU A 10 -33.19 -2.76 -15.89
C LEU A 10 -33.70 -4.11 -16.36
N SER A 11 -33.75 -4.31 -17.68
CA SER A 11 -34.32 -5.52 -18.30
C SER A 11 -33.43 -6.76 -18.22
N TRP A 12 -32.20 -6.60 -17.78
CA TRP A 12 -31.21 -7.67 -17.57
C TRP A 12 -30.75 -7.67 -16.11
N GLY A 13 -30.29 -8.79 -15.62
CA GLY A 13 -29.79 -8.97 -14.24
C GLY A 13 -30.30 -10.27 -13.64
N ILE A 14 -29.94 -10.54 -12.40
CA ILE A 14 -30.36 -11.73 -11.67
C ILE A 14 -31.75 -11.48 -11.10
N GLU A 15 -32.70 -12.28 -11.52
CA GLU A 15 -34.09 -12.20 -11.04
C GLU A 15 -34.21 -12.72 -9.61
N PHE A 16 -35.06 -12.10 -8.80
CA PHE A 16 -35.42 -12.66 -7.51
C PHE A 16 -36.34 -13.88 -7.69
N PRO A 17 -36.05 -15.02 -7.04
CA PRO A 17 -36.85 -16.22 -7.17
C PRO A 17 -38.29 -16.08 -6.64
N PHE A 18 -38.54 -15.08 -5.81
CA PHE A 18 -39.81 -14.78 -5.19
C PHE A 18 -40.54 -13.56 -5.80
N ASP A 19 -39.88 -12.78 -6.68
CA ASP A 19 -40.43 -11.61 -7.35
C ASP A 19 -39.76 -11.38 -8.71
N PRO A 20 -40.27 -11.97 -9.81
CA PRO A 20 -39.69 -11.90 -11.13
C PRO A 20 -39.78 -10.51 -11.80
N GLU A 21 -40.53 -9.56 -11.23
CA GLU A 21 -40.61 -8.18 -11.72
C GLU A 21 -39.39 -7.34 -11.30
N PHE A 22 -38.54 -7.89 -10.43
CA PHE A 22 -37.34 -7.25 -9.94
C PHE A 22 -36.08 -8.08 -10.21
N VAL A 23 -34.96 -7.39 -10.40
CA VAL A 23 -33.63 -7.96 -10.48
C VAL A 23 -32.78 -7.43 -9.33
N THR A 24 -31.73 -8.17 -8.94
CA THR A 24 -30.79 -7.74 -7.91
C THR A 24 -30.11 -6.44 -8.30
N TYR A 25 -29.90 -5.58 -7.30
CA TYR A 25 -29.06 -4.40 -7.45
C TYR A 25 -27.58 -4.79 -7.41
N VAL A 26 -26.76 -4.13 -8.25
CA VAL A 26 -25.34 -4.47 -8.43
C VAL A 26 -24.55 -4.63 -7.12
N TRP A 27 -24.80 -3.79 -6.13
CA TRP A 27 -24.09 -3.90 -4.84
C TRP A 27 -24.48 -5.13 -4.03
N PHE A 28 -25.69 -5.66 -4.21
CA PHE A 28 -26.07 -6.91 -3.56
C PHE A 28 -25.28 -8.10 -4.12
N ASP A 29 -25.06 -8.12 -5.41
CA ASP A 29 -24.24 -9.13 -6.09
C ASP A 29 -22.73 -8.90 -5.81
N ALA A 30 -22.25 -7.68 -6.04
CA ALA A 30 -20.83 -7.36 -5.95
C ALA A 30 -20.23 -7.59 -4.56
N LEU A 31 -20.94 -7.22 -3.48
CA LEU A 31 -20.42 -7.35 -2.11
C LEU A 31 -20.31 -8.82 -1.65
N ILE A 32 -21.21 -9.69 -2.11
CA ILE A 32 -21.14 -11.12 -1.77
C ILE A 32 -19.87 -11.78 -2.31
N ASN A 33 -19.23 -11.24 -3.34
CA ASN A 33 -18.01 -11.80 -3.90
C ASN A 33 -16.87 -11.93 -2.85
N TYR A 34 -16.79 -11.05 -1.87
CA TYR A 34 -15.77 -11.14 -0.81
C TYR A 34 -15.81 -12.49 -0.08
N ILE A 35 -16.99 -12.96 0.30
CA ILE A 35 -17.14 -14.24 1.01
C ILE A 35 -17.26 -15.43 0.05
N SER A 36 -17.87 -15.25 -1.13
CA SER A 36 -18.03 -16.34 -2.10
C SER A 36 -16.69 -16.86 -2.61
N PHE A 37 -15.78 -15.96 -2.99
CA PHE A 37 -14.43 -16.35 -3.43
C PHE A 37 -13.54 -16.86 -2.28
N ALA A 38 -13.85 -16.47 -1.04
CA ALA A 38 -13.22 -17.05 0.15
C ALA A 38 -13.72 -18.47 0.47
N GLY A 39 -14.74 -18.97 -0.25
CA GLY A 39 -15.27 -20.33 -0.08
C GLY A 39 -16.46 -20.44 0.86
N TYR A 40 -17.19 -19.34 1.13
CA TYR A 40 -18.41 -19.40 1.95
C TYR A 40 -19.48 -20.31 1.32
N LEU A 41 -19.92 -21.31 2.07
CA LEU A 41 -20.86 -22.36 1.63
C LEU A 41 -20.46 -23.10 0.34
N ALA A 42 -19.16 -23.11 0.02
CA ALA A 42 -18.67 -23.81 -1.15
C ALA A 42 -18.71 -25.33 -0.96
N GLU A 43 -19.02 -26.07 -2.04
CA GLU A 43 -18.96 -27.52 -2.04
C GLU A 43 -17.52 -27.99 -1.84
N PRO A 44 -17.29 -29.16 -1.21
CA PRO A 44 -15.96 -29.66 -0.90
C PRO A 44 -15.02 -29.86 -2.12
N ASP A 45 -15.61 -30.06 -3.30
CA ASP A 45 -14.90 -30.30 -4.57
C ASP A 45 -14.85 -29.03 -5.47
N SER A 46 -15.30 -27.90 -4.97
CA SER A 46 -15.35 -26.62 -5.71
C SER A 46 -13.98 -26.09 -6.13
N GLY A 47 -12.89 -26.55 -5.50
CA GLY A 47 -11.55 -26.00 -5.69
C GLY A 47 -11.33 -24.64 -5.00
N LEU A 48 -12.33 -24.12 -4.28
CA LEU A 48 -12.21 -22.88 -3.50
C LEU A 48 -11.50 -23.13 -2.17
N PRO A 49 -10.93 -22.10 -1.55
CA PRO A 49 -10.31 -22.20 -0.23
C PRO A 49 -11.31 -22.65 0.84
N GLU A 50 -10.78 -23.14 1.97
CA GLU A 50 -11.56 -23.36 3.18
C GLU A 50 -11.87 -22.00 3.83
N PHE A 51 -13.15 -21.64 3.88
CA PHE A 51 -13.62 -20.32 4.34
C PHE A 51 -13.05 -19.91 5.69
N SER A 52 -13.03 -20.81 6.67
CA SER A 52 -12.53 -20.56 8.03
C SER A 52 -11.03 -20.18 8.11
N LYS A 53 -10.28 -20.40 7.02
CA LYS A 53 -8.86 -20.01 6.94
C LYS A 53 -8.66 -18.61 6.37
N LEU A 54 -9.67 -18.05 5.72
CA LEU A 54 -9.60 -16.75 5.03
C LEU A 54 -10.52 -15.70 5.64
N TRP A 55 -11.53 -16.13 6.40
CA TRP A 55 -12.48 -15.23 7.03
C TRP A 55 -12.42 -15.31 8.56
N PRO A 56 -12.49 -14.18 9.29
CA PRO A 56 -12.62 -12.83 8.76
C PRO A 56 -11.35 -12.33 8.05
N ALA A 57 -11.54 -11.48 7.03
CA ALA A 57 -10.41 -10.81 6.40
C ALA A 57 -9.84 -9.76 7.36
N ASP A 58 -8.50 -9.67 7.46
CA ASP A 58 -7.85 -8.64 8.29
C ASP A 58 -8.16 -7.24 7.78
N CYS A 59 -8.23 -7.08 6.45
CA CYS A 59 -8.46 -5.80 5.81
C CYS A 59 -9.09 -5.95 4.42
N GLU A 60 -10.08 -5.10 4.12
CA GLU A 60 -10.60 -4.87 2.77
C GLU A 60 -10.13 -3.49 2.28
N VAL A 61 -9.36 -3.48 1.18
CA VAL A 61 -8.84 -2.25 0.58
C VAL A 61 -9.82 -1.73 -0.46
N ILE A 62 -10.39 -0.55 -0.23
CA ILE A 62 -11.44 0.02 -1.08
C ILE A 62 -11.19 1.48 -1.45
N GLY A 63 -11.72 1.91 -2.59
CA GLY A 63 -11.76 3.32 -2.96
C GLY A 63 -12.79 4.11 -2.14
N LYS A 64 -12.51 5.36 -1.85
CA LYS A 64 -13.41 6.24 -1.06
C LYS A 64 -14.81 6.40 -1.69
N ASP A 65 -14.92 6.27 -3.00
CA ASP A 65 -16.18 6.43 -3.75
C ASP A 65 -17.17 5.29 -3.55
N ILE A 66 -16.71 4.14 -3.07
CA ILE A 66 -17.56 2.98 -2.76
C ILE A 66 -17.71 2.73 -1.26
N LEU A 67 -17.14 3.59 -0.41
CA LEU A 67 -17.29 3.45 1.04
C LEU A 67 -18.76 3.62 1.47
N VAL A 68 -19.40 4.74 1.09
CA VAL A 68 -20.77 5.04 1.50
C VAL A 68 -21.67 5.13 0.25
N PRO A 69 -22.76 4.33 0.23
CA PRO A 69 -23.24 3.44 1.30
C PRO A 69 -22.77 1.97 1.18
N ALA A 70 -22.03 1.59 0.11
CA ALA A 70 -21.81 0.20 -0.23
C ALA A 70 -21.10 -0.60 0.88
N HIS A 71 -19.85 -0.24 1.21
CA HIS A 71 -19.03 -1.01 2.15
C HIS A 71 -19.24 -0.60 3.62
N GLY A 72 -19.61 0.65 3.87
CA GLY A 72 -19.80 1.13 5.26
C GLY A 72 -21.22 0.92 5.80
N VAL A 73 -22.22 0.58 4.94
CA VAL A 73 -23.60 0.38 5.38
C VAL A 73 -24.17 -0.93 4.85
N TYR A 74 -24.13 -1.16 3.53
CA TYR A 74 -24.78 -2.34 2.95
C TYR A 74 -24.04 -3.62 3.31
N TRP A 75 -22.73 -3.61 3.20
CA TRP A 75 -21.91 -4.77 3.46
C TRP A 75 -22.01 -5.29 4.90
N PRO A 76 -21.81 -4.49 5.96
CA PRO A 76 -22.04 -4.95 7.33
C PRO A 76 -23.49 -5.44 7.56
N ALA A 77 -24.49 -4.74 7.00
CA ALA A 77 -25.87 -5.17 7.14
C ALA A 77 -26.14 -6.52 6.47
N MET A 78 -25.50 -6.80 5.33
CA MET A 78 -25.61 -8.10 4.66
C MET A 78 -24.91 -9.21 5.46
N LEU A 79 -23.72 -8.96 5.97
CA LEU A 79 -22.99 -9.90 6.83
C LEU A 79 -23.80 -10.25 8.09
N HIS A 80 -24.35 -9.25 8.77
CA HIS A 80 -25.23 -9.49 9.93
C HIS A 80 -26.50 -10.28 9.57
N ALA A 81 -27.11 -9.99 8.41
CA ALA A 81 -28.26 -10.74 7.95
C ALA A 81 -27.96 -12.21 7.63
N MET A 82 -26.71 -12.54 7.34
CA MET A 82 -26.20 -13.89 7.14
C MET A 82 -25.70 -14.56 8.44
N GLY A 83 -25.72 -13.84 9.58
CA GLY A 83 -25.39 -14.36 10.91
C GLY A 83 -23.95 -14.12 11.37
N PHE A 84 -23.17 -13.30 10.64
CA PHE A 84 -21.83 -12.90 11.10
C PHE A 84 -21.91 -11.91 12.26
N SER A 85 -20.99 -12.03 13.22
CA SER A 85 -20.87 -11.14 14.38
C SER A 85 -20.04 -9.89 14.06
N ASP A 86 -19.99 -8.93 15.00
CA ASP A 86 -19.18 -7.71 14.85
C ASP A 86 -17.67 -8.02 14.76
N GLU A 87 -17.21 -9.06 15.46
CA GLU A 87 -15.83 -9.51 15.48
C GLU A 87 -15.38 -10.13 14.13
N GLU A 88 -16.34 -10.55 13.32
CA GLU A 88 -16.10 -11.11 12.00
C GLU A 88 -16.14 -10.07 10.87
N MET A 89 -16.35 -8.79 11.22
CA MET A 89 -16.33 -7.71 10.24
C MET A 89 -14.89 -7.33 9.87
N PRO A 90 -14.55 -7.23 8.56
CA PRO A 90 -13.23 -6.81 8.13
C PRO A 90 -12.98 -5.33 8.43
N THR A 91 -11.73 -4.99 8.70
CA THR A 91 -11.30 -3.58 8.74
C THR A 91 -11.32 -3.01 7.33
N LEU A 92 -11.90 -1.81 7.14
CA LEU A 92 -11.89 -1.13 5.83
C LEU A 92 -10.71 -0.17 5.73
N LEU A 93 -9.79 -0.43 4.80
CA LEU A 93 -8.73 0.50 4.41
C LEU A 93 -9.20 1.31 3.20
N VAL A 94 -9.50 2.58 3.44
CA VAL A 94 -10.08 3.46 2.42
C VAL A 94 -8.99 4.34 1.81
N HIS A 95 -8.74 4.19 0.52
CA HIS A 95 -7.79 5.03 -0.21
C HIS A 95 -8.47 6.12 -1.04
N GLY A 96 -7.75 7.23 -1.26
CA GLY A 96 -8.15 8.31 -2.16
C GLY A 96 -7.94 7.99 -3.64
N TRP A 97 -8.15 8.97 -4.49
CA TRP A 97 -7.95 8.86 -5.93
C TRP A 97 -6.57 9.37 -6.37
N TRP A 98 -6.05 8.76 -7.42
CA TRP A 98 -5.03 9.36 -8.25
C TRP A 98 -5.70 10.22 -9.32
N ASN A 99 -5.43 11.51 -9.27
CA ASN A 99 -5.93 12.51 -10.21
C ASN A 99 -4.83 12.92 -11.19
N ILE A 100 -5.19 13.59 -12.27
CA ILE A 100 -4.28 14.33 -13.15
C ILE A 100 -4.78 15.76 -13.22
N ASN A 101 -3.95 16.73 -12.86
CA ASN A 101 -4.28 18.15 -12.82
C ASN A 101 -5.57 18.44 -12.01
N GLY A 102 -5.78 17.71 -10.91
CA GLY A 102 -6.95 17.86 -10.06
C GLY A 102 -8.21 17.15 -10.56
N GLU A 103 -8.17 16.49 -11.72
CA GLU A 103 -9.29 15.76 -12.29
C GLU A 103 -9.14 14.24 -12.14
N LYS A 104 -10.21 13.55 -11.80
CA LYS A 104 -10.22 12.08 -11.72
C LYS A 104 -9.83 11.47 -13.06
N MET A 105 -8.93 10.49 -13.04
CA MET A 105 -8.59 9.72 -14.24
C MET A 105 -9.83 9.03 -14.82
N SER A 106 -10.06 9.21 -16.10
CA SER A 106 -11.20 8.61 -16.82
C SER A 106 -10.83 8.24 -18.24
N LYS A 107 -11.20 7.04 -18.66
CA LYS A 107 -11.00 6.60 -20.05
C LYS A 107 -11.73 7.49 -21.08
N SER A 108 -12.88 8.05 -20.69
CA SER A 108 -13.66 8.94 -21.56
C SER A 108 -13.01 10.31 -21.77
N ILE A 109 -12.20 10.77 -20.80
CA ILE A 109 -11.43 12.03 -20.89
C ILE A 109 -10.08 11.80 -21.54
N GLY A 110 -9.59 10.55 -21.57
CA GLY A 110 -8.30 10.20 -22.15
C GLY A 110 -7.09 10.61 -21.29
N ASN A 111 -7.31 10.89 -20.01
CA ASN A 111 -6.26 11.30 -19.06
C ASN A 111 -5.76 10.14 -18.18
N VAL A 112 -5.86 8.90 -18.64
CA VAL A 112 -5.41 7.72 -17.89
C VAL A 112 -3.93 7.49 -18.12
N VAL A 113 -3.18 7.31 -17.05
CA VAL A 113 -1.78 6.88 -17.05
C VAL A 113 -1.74 5.36 -17.08
N ASP A 114 -1.02 4.79 -18.06
CA ASP A 114 -0.81 3.34 -18.12
C ASP A 114 0.38 2.94 -17.24
N PRO A 115 0.16 2.16 -16.17
CA PRO A 115 1.23 1.73 -15.27
C PRO A 115 2.24 0.79 -15.95
N ASN A 116 1.85 0.07 -17.01
CA ASN A 116 2.77 -0.80 -17.72
C ASN A 116 3.79 0.02 -18.52
N LEU A 117 3.36 1.09 -19.19
CA LEU A 117 4.28 2.00 -19.89
C LEU A 117 5.25 2.68 -18.92
N LEU A 118 4.78 3.06 -17.73
CA LEU A 118 5.67 3.58 -16.68
C LEU A 118 6.67 2.53 -16.21
N ALA A 119 6.23 1.29 -16.02
CA ALA A 119 7.10 0.20 -15.59
C ALA A 119 8.12 -0.18 -16.67
N GLU A 120 7.76 -0.09 -17.97
CA GLU A 120 8.70 -0.27 -19.07
C GLU A 120 9.76 0.83 -19.10
N GLN A 121 9.39 2.07 -18.79
CA GLN A 121 10.28 3.23 -18.84
C GLN A 121 11.20 3.34 -17.63
N PHE A 122 10.69 3.12 -16.42
CA PHE A 122 11.39 3.38 -15.17
C PHE A 122 11.75 2.11 -14.37
N GLY A 123 11.21 0.96 -14.75
CA GLY A 123 11.20 -0.25 -13.95
C GLY A 123 9.98 -0.31 -13.01
N PRO A 124 9.51 -1.50 -12.64
CA PRO A 124 8.32 -1.66 -11.79
C PRO A 124 8.53 -1.17 -10.36
N GLU A 125 9.71 -1.35 -9.76
CA GLU A 125 10.00 -0.98 -8.38
C GLU A 125 9.95 0.54 -8.15
N PRO A 126 10.58 1.41 -8.98
CA PRO A 126 10.44 2.85 -8.84
C PRO A 126 9.00 3.35 -8.98
N VAL A 127 8.22 2.75 -9.87
CA VAL A 127 6.80 3.11 -10.02
C VAL A 127 6.01 2.73 -8.76
N ARG A 128 6.22 1.52 -8.23
CA ARG A 128 5.60 1.07 -6.97
C ARG A 128 6.01 1.97 -5.80
N TYR A 129 7.30 2.30 -5.72
CA TYR A 129 7.81 3.21 -4.70
C TYR A 129 7.11 4.56 -4.76
N TYR A 130 7.04 5.18 -5.93
CA TYR A 130 6.36 6.46 -6.12
C TYR A 130 4.90 6.41 -5.68
N LEU A 131 4.14 5.40 -6.13
CA LEU A 131 2.72 5.26 -5.80
C LEU A 131 2.46 5.12 -4.31
N VAL A 132 3.35 4.44 -3.58
CA VAL A 132 3.22 4.27 -2.13
C VAL A 132 3.77 5.48 -1.36
N ARG A 133 4.86 6.08 -1.88
CA ARG A 133 5.58 7.17 -1.19
C ARG A 133 4.87 8.51 -1.28
N ASP A 134 4.25 8.81 -2.41
CA ASP A 134 3.71 10.15 -2.71
C ASP A 134 2.24 10.33 -2.32
N ILE A 135 1.52 9.26 -2.02
CA ILE A 135 0.12 9.33 -1.57
C ILE A 135 0.00 9.04 -0.06
N THR A 136 -0.60 9.96 0.67
CA THR A 136 -0.99 9.69 2.07
C THR A 136 -2.28 8.86 2.07
N THR A 137 -2.31 7.76 2.82
CA THR A 137 -3.51 6.91 2.97
C THR A 137 -4.74 7.76 3.28
N GLY A 138 -5.83 7.51 2.57
CA GLY A 138 -7.11 8.22 2.73
C GLY A 138 -7.21 9.58 2.01
N LYS A 139 -6.12 10.09 1.43
CA LYS A 139 -6.12 11.37 0.69
C LYS A 139 -6.03 11.16 -0.81
N ASP A 140 -6.54 12.13 -1.58
CA ASP A 140 -6.31 12.18 -3.02
C ASP A 140 -4.89 12.69 -3.31
N ALA A 141 -4.31 12.20 -4.40
CA ALA A 141 -3.05 12.70 -4.93
C ALA A 141 -3.18 13.03 -6.41
N ASN A 142 -2.29 13.88 -6.91
CA ASN A 142 -2.14 14.09 -8.34
C ASN A 142 -0.94 13.28 -8.83
N PHE A 143 -1.13 12.51 -9.90
CA PHE A 143 -0.02 11.87 -10.59
C PHE A 143 0.80 12.95 -11.31
N ASP A 144 2.10 12.91 -11.07
CA ASP A 144 3.07 13.81 -11.69
C ASP A 144 4.34 13.02 -12.05
N ALA A 145 4.63 12.92 -13.35
CA ALA A 145 5.80 12.20 -13.85
C ALA A 145 7.12 12.85 -13.42
N ASP A 146 7.18 14.17 -13.35
CA ASP A 146 8.38 14.89 -12.90
C ASP A 146 8.63 14.61 -11.41
N ARG A 147 7.57 14.50 -10.63
CA ARG A 147 7.63 14.12 -9.21
C ARG A 147 8.14 12.68 -9.05
N LEU A 148 7.70 11.74 -9.89
CA LEU A 148 8.23 10.36 -9.91
C LEU A 148 9.73 10.38 -10.19
N VAL A 149 10.17 11.09 -11.23
CA VAL A 149 11.60 11.21 -11.60
C VAL A 149 12.39 11.86 -10.46
N MET A 150 11.84 12.88 -9.82
CA MET A 150 12.48 13.55 -8.69
C MET A 150 12.68 12.59 -7.51
N LEU A 151 11.65 11.86 -7.09
CA LEU A 151 11.74 10.90 -5.99
C LEU A 151 12.70 9.75 -6.32
N TYR A 152 12.65 9.24 -7.55
CA TYR A 152 13.59 8.23 -8.02
C TYR A 152 15.04 8.70 -7.88
N ASN A 153 15.35 9.91 -8.37
CA ASN A 153 16.71 10.44 -8.34
C ASN A 153 17.15 10.79 -6.92
N THR A 154 16.30 11.41 -6.10
CA THR A 154 16.69 11.88 -4.77
C THR A 154 16.71 10.74 -3.75
N GLU A 155 15.60 10.05 -3.57
CA GLU A 155 15.46 9.08 -2.48
C GLU A 155 16.09 7.72 -2.81
N LEU A 156 15.89 7.22 -4.06
CA LEU A 156 16.43 5.90 -4.44
C LEU A 156 17.87 5.97 -4.95
N ALA A 157 18.17 6.84 -5.90
CA ALA A 157 19.51 6.88 -6.49
C ALA A 157 20.51 7.63 -5.60
N ASN A 158 20.22 8.88 -5.22
CA ASN A 158 21.17 9.71 -4.50
C ASN A 158 21.27 9.40 -3.01
N ASP A 159 20.17 9.06 -2.34
CA ASP A 159 20.23 8.74 -0.91
C ASP A 159 20.56 7.26 -0.69
N LEU A 160 19.64 6.36 -1.01
CA LEU A 160 19.82 4.94 -0.74
C LEU A 160 20.93 4.31 -1.59
N GLY A 161 20.91 4.55 -2.90
CA GLY A 161 21.93 4.03 -3.82
C GLY A 161 23.32 4.54 -3.50
N ASN A 162 23.47 5.82 -3.15
CA ASN A 162 24.75 6.39 -2.73
C ASN A 162 25.22 5.80 -1.41
N LEU A 163 24.34 5.63 -0.42
CA LEU A 163 24.69 4.98 0.86
C LEU A 163 25.23 3.56 0.61
N CYS A 164 24.52 2.74 -0.16
CA CYS A 164 24.95 1.38 -0.51
C CYS A 164 26.30 1.40 -1.25
N ASN A 165 26.42 2.22 -2.29
CA ASN A 165 27.63 2.31 -3.10
C ASN A 165 28.85 2.74 -2.27
N ARG A 166 28.71 3.76 -1.45
CA ARG A 166 29.79 4.27 -0.58
C ARG A 166 30.19 3.22 0.46
N SER A 167 29.24 2.62 1.16
CA SER A 167 29.50 1.60 2.18
C SER A 167 30.23 0.41 1.60
N ILE A 168 29.76 -0.13 0.47
CA ILE A 168 30.39 -1.28 -0.21
C ILE A 168 31.81 -0.91 -0.68
N ASN A 169 31.98 0.24 -1.34
CA ASN A 169 33.29 0.64 -1.85
C ASN A 169 34.31 0.92 -0.74
N MET A 170 33.87 1.52 0.37
CA MET A 170 34.76 1.74 1.52
C MET A 170 35.15 0.42 2.19
N THR A 171 34.21 -0.50 2.38
CA THR A 171 34.50 -1.83 2.93
C THR A 171 35.49 -2.59 2.04
N ARG A 172 35.31 -2.54 0.72
CA ARG A 172 36.25 -3.18 -0.23
C ARG A 172 37.64 -2.54 -0.17
N ARG A 173 37.71 -1.21 -0.08
CA ARG A 173 38.95 -0.47 -0.17
C ARG A 173 39.73 -0.49 1.14
N TYR A 174 39.08 -0.45 2.29
CA TYR A 174 39.71 -0.24 3.59
C TYR A 174 39.64 -1.45 4.52
N CYS A 175 38.78 -2.43 4.23
CA CYS A 175 38.56 -3.59 5.09
C CYS A 175 38.68 -4.92 4.33
N ASP A 176 39.31 -4.95 3.15
CA ASP A 176 39.50 -6.15 2.31
C ASP A 176 38.17 -6.91 2.06
N SER A 177 37.07 -6.20 1.93
CA SER A 177 35.71 -6.74 1.78
C SER A 177 35.18 -7.52 3.00
N VAL A 178 35.83 -7.43 4.15
CA VAL A 178 35.42 -8.11 5.38
C VAL A 178 34.98 -7.10 6.42
N ILE A 179 33.76 -7.25 6.90
CA ILE A 179 33.28 -6.51 8.07
C ILE A 179 33.55 -7.41 9.28
N SER A 180 34.65 -7.15 9.98
CA SER A 180 35.02 -7.87 11.20
C SER A 180 34.57 -7.10 12.43
N GLY A 181 34.05 -7.83 13.42
CA GLY A 181 33.77 -7.42 14.78
C GLY A 181 33.15 -6.04 14.90
N ALA A 182 31.82 -5.97 14.82
CA ALA A 182 31.13 -4.73 15.12
C ALA A 182 31.20 -4.42 16.63
N GLU A 183 32.41 -4.10 17.11
CA GLU A 183 32.51 -3.41 18.39
C GLU A 183 31.84 -2.05 18.22
N ALA A 184 30.82 -1.81 19.02
CA ALA A 184 30.06 -0.58 18.93
C ALA A 184 30.99 0.58 19.31
N TYR A 185 31.27 1.46 18.35
CA TYR A 185 31.86 2.75 18.65
C TYR A 185 31.01 3.48 19.69
N ASP A 186 31.63 3.97 20.74
CA ASP A 186 30.96 4.58 21.90
C ASP A 186 31.06 6.11 21.90
N ASP A 187 31.40 6.69 20.75
CA ASP A 187 31.37 8.14 20.56
C ASP A 187 29.95 8.68 20.43
N GLU A 188 29.78 9.96 20.69
CA GLU A 188 28.44 10.62 20.68
C GLU A 188 27.74 10.54 19.32
N ALA A 189 28.48 10.63 18.22
CA ALA A 189 27.88 10.55 16.88
C ALA A 189 27.34 9.14 16.60
N SER A 190 28.07 8.11 17.02
CA SER A 190 27.63 6.71 16.87
C SER A 190 26.42 6.39 17.76
N LYS A 191 26.40 6.93 18.98
CA LYS A 191 25.22 6.81 19.88
C LYS A 191 23.99 7.51 19.28
N ALA A 192 24.18 8.72 18.76
CA ALA A 192 23.08 9.47 18.12
C ALA A 192 22.55 8.74 16.90
N LEU A 193 23.40 8.17 16.04
CA LEU A 193 22.97 7.38 14.89
C LEU A 193 22.18 6.15 15.34
N ARG A 194 22.67 5.37 16.31
CA ARG A 194 21.91 4.20 16.85
C ARG A 194 20.55 4.60 17.36
N SER A 195 20.46 5.68 18.15
CA SER A 195 19.16 6.19 18.65
C SER A 195 18.22 6.56 17.50
N THR A 196 18.73 7.18 16.44
CA THR A 196 17.95 7.50 15.24
C THR A 196 17.47 6.24 14.52
N MET A 197 18.32 5.21 14.45
CA MET A 197 17.95 3.91 13.86
C MET A 197 16.82 3.22 14.64
N ASP A 198 16.94 3.16 15.97
CA ASP A 198 15.92 2.55 16.83
C ASP A 198 14.56 3.27 16.71
N GLN A 199 14.61 4.61 16.66
CA GLN A 199 13.42 5.43 16.43
C GLN A 199 12.82 5.19 15.04
N ALA A 200 13.64 5.10 13.99
CA ALA A 200 13.16 4.86 12.63
C ALA A 200 12.49 3.49 12.50
N VAL A 201 13.06 2.43 13.10
CA VAL A 201 12.45 1.09 13.13
C VAL A 201 11.11 1.13 13.87
N THR A 202 11.05 1.78 15.03
CA THR A 202 9.82 1.91 15.82
C THR A 202 8.73 2.66 15.04
N LEU A 203 9.09 3.78 14.41
CA LEU A 203 8.15 4.58 13.60
C LEU A 203 7.70 3.83 12.35
N PHE A 204 8.63 3.15 11.67
CA PHE A 204 8.31 2.35 10.49
C PHE A 204 7.28 1.27 10.82
N SER A 205 7.54 0.47 11.86
CA SER A 205 6.61 -0.58 12.30
C SER A 205 5.24 -0.01 12.65
N LYS A 206 5.23 1.06 13.47
CA LYS A 206 3.98 1.73 13.85
C LYS A 206 3.19 2.22 12.63
N TYR A 207 3.85 2.92 11.69
CA TYR A 207 3.17 3.45 10.51
C TYR A 207 2.70 2.34 9.57
N MET A 208 3.43 1.22 9.47
CA MET A 208 2.96 0.06 8.72
C MET A 208 1.73 -0.59 9.36
N ASP A 209 1.72 -0.75 10.69
CA ASP A 209 0.57 -1.28 11.44
C ASP A 209 -0.66 -0.36 11.30
N ASP A 210 -0.44 0.96 11.25
CA ASP A 210 -1.49 1.97 11.04
C ASP A 210 -1.90 2.14 9.56
N ASN A 211 -1.35 1.35 8.64
CA ASN A 211 -1.54 1.46 7.18
C ASN A 211 -1.13 2.83 6.59
N MET A 212 -0.15 3.49 7.20
CA MET A 212 0.41 4.78 6.79
C MET A 212 1.74 4.57 6.04
N ALA A 213 1.70 3.87 4.92
CA ALA A 213 2.90 3.41 4.22
C ALA A 213 3.80 4.56 3.72
N SER A 214 3.23 5.70 3.33
CA SER A 214 4.00 6.90 2.94
C SER A 214 4.84 7.44 4.10
N ASP A 215 4.27 7.48 5.31
CA ASP A 215 4.96 7.95 6.52
C ASP A 215 6.02 6.93 6.99
N ALA A 216 5.74 5.63 6.83
CA ALA A 216 6.72 4.58 7.08
C ALA A 216 7.95 4.73 6.18
N LEU A 217 7.76 4.95 4.88
CA LEU A 217 8.85 5.22 3.94
C LEU A 217 9.59 6.53 4.26
N ALA A 218 8.88 7.57 4.71
CA ALA A 218 9.51 8.82 5.14
C ALA A 218 10.44 8.61 6.34
N ALA A 219 10.03 7.81 7.32
CA ALA A 219 10.87 7.47 8.48
C ALA A 219 12.12 6.69 8.05
N LEU A 220 11.98 5.74 7.12
CA LEU A 220 13.11 4.99 6.56
C LEU A 220 14.08 5.91 5.79
N ASN A 221 13.58 6.81 4.94
CA ASN A 221 14.41 7.75 4.19
C ASN A 221 15.18 8.71 5.09
N ALA A 222 14.56 9.19 6.18
CA ALA A 222 15.24 9.98 7.19
C ALA A 222 16.43 9.22 7.80
N GLN A 223 16.27 7.91 8.03
CA GLN A 223 17.35 7.04 8.50
C GLN A 223 18.49 6.90 7.48
N VAL A 224 18.15 6.71 6.19
CA VAL A 224 19.13 6.64 5.11
C VAL A 224 19.94 7.94 5.03
N SER A 225 19.27 9.08 5.13
CA SER A 225 19.93 10.40 5.14
C SER A 225 20.84 10.58 6.38
N ALA A 226 20.41 10.11 7.55
CA ALA A 226 21.23 10.13 8.76
C ALA A 226 22.50 9.27 8.63
N CYS A 227 22.41 8.09 8.00
CA CYS A 227 23.57 7.26 7.70
C CYS A 227 24.56 7.95 6.74
N ASN A 228 24.07 8.59 5.69
CA ASN A 228 24.91 9.36 4.78
C ASN A 228 25.61 10.52 5.50
N ALA A 229 24.91 11.26 6.36
CA ALA A 229 25.48 12.34 7.15
C ALA A 229 26.54 11.82 8.14
N TYR A 230 26.32 10.67 8.77
CA TYR A 230 27.28 10.03 9.65
C TYR A 230 28.59 9.67 8.93
N ILE A 231 28.50 9.11 7.71
CA ILE A 231 29.70 8.80 6.91
C ILE A 231 30.49 10.09 6.60
N GLU A 232 29.81 11.20 6.27
CA GLU A 232 30.46 12.49 6.05
C GLU A 232 31.14 13.02 7.33
N GLN A 233 30.49 12.88 8.48
CA GLN A 233 31.01 13.32 9.77
C GLN A 233 32.22 12.51 10.20
N GLN A 234 32.20 11.18 10.06
CA GLN A 234 33.27 10.28 10.50
C GLN A 234 34.45 10.23 9.54
N GLN A 235 34.27 10.62 8.29
CA GLN A 235 35.32 10.68 7.27
C GLN A 235 36.23 9.43 7.23
N PRO A 236 35.70 8.22 7.04
CA PRO A 236 36.50 6.97 7.13
C PRO A 236 37.69 6.94 6.17
N TRP A 237 37.64 7.69 5.08
CA TRP A 237 38.78 7.88 4.17
C TRP A 237 39.95 8.64 4.78
N GLN A 238 39.76 9.37 5.88
CA GLN A 238 40.85 10.02 6.63
C GLN A 238 41.42 9.07 7.68
N LEU A 239 40.57 8.23 8.29
CA LEU A 239 40.99 7.26 9.31
C LEU A 239 41.85 6.12 8.73
N ALA A 240 41.67 5.82 7.44
CA ALA A 240 42.38 4.77 6.72
C ALA A 240 43.73 5.21 6.11
N LYS A 241 44.17 6.44 6.37
CA LYS A 241 45.52 6.96 6.00
C LYS A 241 46.50 6.76 7.12
#